data_1f25affe81484140e5beec80fe36366e
#
_entry.id   1f25affe81484140e5beec80fe36366e
#
_cell.length_a   1.000
_cell.length_b   1.000
_cell.length_c   1.000
_cell.angle_alpha   90.00
_cell.angle_beta   90.00
_cell.angle_gamma   90.00
#
_symmetry.space_group_name_H-M   'P 1'
#
loop_
_entity.id
_entity.type
_entity.pdbx_description
1 polymer ?
#
loop_
_entity_poly.entity_id
_entity_poly.type
_entity_poly.pdbx_seq_one_letter_code
_entity_poly.pdbx_strand_id
1 'polypeptide(L)'
;MAKTIDEIMAEARNGLTGEKSVDMVHLEHIAEEYAGTEIGKEVESQIADLAYEILPDDQKEKVAKMLYIDGKRMDKIFAEAVELVNQKKIKEAFKLTEALYTKICINFRETEEHLYLSMRNTLEHQLYLFFYHPSKKLIRAPFDLCAMVMLHGYVLLDLGRAEEAVSVLEDAIRYNPLNPDPYFEMAECYKYLKQPEDLLGVTKETLSIATTPVTLSRCYCNLGFYCIEKKDYDSAICFYYESLIYADHPGVQAELHHIHTITQKKIVPPTREEVNKAFEKYGMQPGASKEVVGVAAALAKEAIEKKDLSGSQFYLLVVYSL
;
A
#
# COMPACT_ATOMS: atom_id res chain seq x y z
N MET A 1 27.39 -7.36 -19.95
CA MET A 1 25.96 -7.36 -20.33
C MET A 1 25.18 -7.80 -19.11
N ALA A 2 24.01 -7.25 -18.88
CA ALA A 2 23.14 -7.78 -17.85
C ALA A 2 22.71 -9.21 -18.23
N LYS A 3 22.69 -10.14 -17.24
CA LYS A 3 22.22 -11.52 -17.47
C LYS A 3 20.73 -11.51 -17.83
N THR A 4 20.32 -12.41 -18.71
CA THR A 4 18.91 -12.68 -18.98
C THR A 4 18.31 -13.52 -17.84
N ILE A 5 16.98 -13.53 -17.73
CA ILE A 5 16.28 -14.36 -16.73
C ILE A 5 16.63 -15.84 -16.93
N ASP A 6 16.69 -16.31 -18.16
CA ASP A 6 17.05 -17.71 -18.47
C ASP A 6 18.46 -18.06 -18.00
N GLU A 7 19.44 -17.15 -18.17
CA GLU A 7 20.81 -17.34 -17.68
C GLU A 7 20.85 -17.38 -16.14
N ILE A 8 20.10 -16.52 -15.46
CA ILE A 8 19.99 -16.51 -14.00
C ILE A 8 19.36 -17.81 -13.50
N MET A 9 18.29 -18.27 -14.12
CA MET A 9 17.63 -19.53 -13.75
C MET A 9 18.47 -20.75 -14.04
N ALA A 10 19.28 -20.73 -15.11
CA ALA A 10 20.27 -21.77 -15.39
C ALA A 10 21.35 -21.82 -14.30
N GLU A 11 21.85 -20.68 -13.84
CA GLU A 11 22.78 -20.57 -12.73
C GLU A 11 22.18 -21.10 -11.42
N ALA A 12 20.94 -20.71 -11.11
CA ALA A 12 20.20 -21.20 -9.97
C ALA A 12 20.08 -22.73 -9.96
N ARG A 13 19.71 -23.34 -11.07
CA ARG A 13 19.60 -24.80 -11.21
C ARG A 13 20.95 -25.51 -11.10
N ASN A 14 21.99 -24.96 -11.74
CA ASN A 14 23.35 -25.54 -11.73
C ASN A 14 24.02 -25.48 -10.35
N GLY A 15 23.64 -24.53 -9.50
CA GLY A 15 24.15 -24.40 -8.15
C GLY A 15 23.50 -25.33 -7.11
N LEU A 16 22.46 -26.10 -7.51
CA LEU A 16 21.80 -27.04 -6.61
C LEU A 16 22.70 -28.24 -6.30
N THR A 17 22.83 -28.54 -5.02
CA THR A 17 23.68 -29.65 -4.50
C THR A 17 22.88 -30.91 -4.18
N GLY A 18 21.56 -30.81 -4.07
CA GLY A 18 20.66 -31.85 -3.55
C GLY A 18 20.57 -31.85 -2.01
N GLU A 19 21.28 -30.95 -1.33
CA GLU A 19 21.12 -30.71 0.09
C GLU A 19 20.21 -29.51 0.32
N LYS A 20 19.00 -29.76 0.79
CA LYS A 20 17.91 -28.76 0.88
C LYS A 20 18.34 -27.47 1.58
N SER A 21 19.04 -27.56 2.72
CA SER A 21 19.44 -26.39 3.50
C SER A 21 20.40 -25.50 2.73
N VAL A 22 21.31 -26.09 1.98
CA VAL A 22 22.29 -25.41 1.12
C VAL A 22 21.59 -24.81 -0.11
N ASP A 23 20.75 -25.61 -0.74
CA ASP A 23 20.03 -25.22 -1.95
C ASP A 23 19.07 -24.05 -1.68
N MET A 24 18.36 -24.05 -0.55
CA MET A 24 17.47 -22.92 -0.18
C MET A 24 18.25 -21.62 0.03
N VAL A 25 19.41 -21.67 0.71
CA VAL A 25 20.26 -20.49 0.91
C VAL A 25 20.83 -19.99 -0.43
N HIS A 26 21.21 -20.91 -1.33
CA HIS A 26 21.68 -20.54 -2.67
C HIS A 26 20.58 -19.81 -3.47
N LEU A 27 19.35 -20.33 -3.46
CA LEU A 27 18.22 -19.73 -4.16
C LEU A 27 17.83 -18.37 -3.56
N GLU A 28 17.84 -18.23 -2.23
CA GLU A 28 17.60 -16.97 -1.54
C GLU A 28 18.63 -15.91 -1.93
N HIS A 29 19.92 -16.27 -1.95
CA HIS A 29 20.99 -15.37 -2.37
C HIS A 29 20.80 -14.84 -3.80
N ILE A 30 20.42 -15.71 -4.75
CA ILE A 30 20.12 -15.28 -6.11
C ILE A 30 18.93 -14.33 -6.15
N ALA A 31 17.84 -14.62 -5.43
CA ALA A 31 16.69 -13.73 -5.37
C ALA A 31 17.06 -12.35 -4.79
N GLU A 32 17.89 -12.29 -3.76
CA GLU A 32 18.39 -11.06 -3.15
C GLU A 32 19.28 -10.24 -4.10
N GLU A 33 20.16 -10.90 -4.90
CA GLU A 33 21.04 -10.24 -5.85
C GLU A 33 20.25 -9.39 -6.88
N TYR A 34 19.07 -9.88 -7.29
CA TYR A 34 18.22 -9.18 -8.27
C TYR A 34 17.09 -8.37 -7.63
N ALA A 35 16.96 -8.36 -6.31
CA ALA A 35 15.95 -7.60 -5.61
C ALA A 35 16.06 -6.09 -5.96
N GLY A 36 14.91 -5.47 -6.30
CA GLY A 36 14.87 -4.06 -6.67
C GLY A 36 15.30 -3.73 -8.11
N THR A 37 15.71 -4.72 -8.91
CA THR A 37 15.96 -4.54 -10.35
C THR A 37 14.66 -4.64 -11.15
N GLU A 38 14.68 -4.19 -12.41
CA GLU A 38 13.54 -4.27 -13.33
C GLU A 38 13.01 -5.71 -13.51
N ILE A 39 13.93 -6.70 -13.50
CA ILE A 39 13.61 -8.13 -13.66
C ILE A 39 13.43 -8.85 -12.30
N GLY A 40 13.67 -8.17 -11.18
CA GLY A 40 13.75 -8.78 -9.86
C GLY A 40 12.49 -9.54 -9.45
N LYS A 41 11.31 -8.99 -9.72
CA LYS A 41 10.03 -9.67 -9.42
C LYS A 41 9.86 -10.99 -10.19
N GLU A 42 10.25 -11.01 -11.44
CA GLU A 42 10.16 -12.22 -12.26
C GLU A 42 11.19 -13.26 -11.82
N VAL A 43 12.42 -12.83 -11.51
CA VAL A 43 13.46 -13.71 -10.93
C VAL A 43 12.98 -14.31 -9.62
N GLU A 44 12.48 -13.49 -8.69
CA GLU A 44 11.95 -13.95 -7.40
C GLU A 44 10.81 -14.98 -7.59
N SER A 45 9.91 -14.72 -8.55
CA SER A 45 8.82 -15.64 -8.86
C SER A 45 9.32 -16.98 -9.36
N GLN A 46 10.29 -17.01 -10.29
CA GLN A 46 10.83 -18.26 -10.84
C GLN A 46 11.73 -19.01 -9.84
N ILE A 47 12.48 -18.28 -9.02
CA ILE A 47 13.25 -18.88 -7.90
C ILE A 47 12.30 -19.54 -6.89
N ALA A 48 11.17 -18.91 -6.57
CA ALA A 48 10.19 -19.51 -5.67
C ALA A 48 9.55 -20.78 -6.26
N ASP A 49 9.33 -20.85 -7.57
CA ASP A 49 8.89 -22.08 -8.24
C ASP A 49 9.96 -23.19 -8.13
N LEU A 50 11.22 -22.85 -8.38
CA LEU A 50 12.33 -23.80 -8.26
C LEU A 50 12.51 -24.27 -6.82
N ALA A 51 12.40 -23.35 -5.84
CA ALA A 51 12.44 -23.69 -4.43
C ALA A 51 11.32 -24.69 -4.05
N TYR A 52 10.11 -24.50 -4.60
CA TYR A 52 8.99 -25.42 -4.41
C TYR A 52 9.28 -26.80 -5.06
N GLU A 53 9.86 -26.82 -6.27
CA GLU A 53 10.22 -28.07 -6.98
C GLU A 53 11.15 -28.97 -6.18
N ILE A 54 12.10 -28.41 -5.41
CA ILE A 54 13.09 -29.16 -4.64
C ILE A 54 12.62 -29.55 -3.22
N LEU A 55 11.41 -29.11 -2.79
CA LEU A 55 10.87 -29.49 -1.48
C LEU A 55 10.53 -30.98 -1.42
N PRO A 56 10.67 -31.65 -0.27
CA PRO A 56 10.11 -32.96 0.00
C PRO A 56 8.57 -32.94 -0.14
N ASP A 57 7.98 -34.08 -0.53
CA ASP A 57 6.54 -34.17 -0.85
C ASP A 57 5.63 -33.76 0.32
N ASP A 58 5.98 -34.11 1.56
CA ASP A 58 5.23 -33.70 2.75
C ASP A 58 5.24 -32.20 2.99
N GLN A 59 6.32 -31.52 2.57
CA GLN A 59 6.44 -30.07 2.64
C GLN A 59 5.76 -29.39 1.46
N LYS A 60 5.86 -29.98 0.26
CA LYS A 60 5.10 -29.51 -0.91
C LYS A 60 3.61 -29.45 -0.64
N GLU A 61 3.07 -30.50 -0.02
CA GLU A 61 1.64 -30.54 0.33
C GLU A 61 1.25 -29.38 1.27
N LYS A 62 2.06 -29.13 2.32
CA LYS A 62 1.83 -28.02 3.25
C LYS A 62 1.89 -26.66 2.56
N VAL A 63 2.92 -26.44 1.73
CA VAL A 63 3.09 -25.21 0.97
C VAL A 63 1.97 -25.02 -0.04
N ALA A 64 1.60 -26.08 -0.78
CA ALA A 64 0.50 -26.04 -1.74
C ALA A 64 -0.82 -25.70 -1.04
N LYS A 65 -1.11 -26.34 0.10
CA LYS A 65 -2.29 -26.05 0.90
C LYS A 65 -2.35 -24.58 1.36
N MET A 66 -1.21 -23.97 1.60
CA MET A 66 -1.12 -22.58 2.10
C MET A 66 -1.11 -21.55 0.97
N LEU A 67 -0.32 -21.76 -0.10
CA LEU A 67 0.04 -20.75 -1.09
C LEU A 67 -0.52 -20.99 -2.49
N TYR A 68 -1.24 -22.09 -2.73
CA TYR A 68 -1.76 -22.42 -4.06
C TYR A 68 -3.30 -22.53 -4.04
N ILE A 69 -3.90 -22.13 -5.15
CA ILE A 69 -5.34 -22.30 -5.45
C ILE A 69 -5.40 -23.02 -6.79
N ASP A 70 -6.06 -24.18 -6.83
CA ASP A 70 -6.21 -25.01 -8.04
C ASP A 70 -4.88 -25.25 -8.80
N GLY A 71 -3.82 -25.51 -8.05
CA GLY A 71 -2.49 -25.79 -8.60
C GLY A 71 -1.70 -24.56 -9.06
N LYS A 72 -2.23 -23.35 -8.94
CA LYS A 72 -1.57 -22.10 -9.31
C LYS A 72 -1.21 -21.29 -8.06
N ARG A 73 0.01 -20.74 -7.98
CA ARG A 73 0.47 -19.96 -6.84
C ARG A 73 -0.26 -18.60 -6.77
N MET A 74 -0.53 -18.12 -5.56
CA MET A 74 -1.36 -16.94 -5.30
C MET A 74 -0.83 -15.66 -5.97
N ASP A 75 0.48 -15.44 -6.03
CA ASP A 75 1.08 -14.28 -6.71
C ASP A 75 0.82 -14.26 -8.22
N LYS A 76 0.79 -15.45 -8.86
CA LYS A 76 0.45 -15.58 -10.29
C LYS A 76 -1.03 -15.33 -10.56
N ILE A 77 -1.90 -15.77 -9.63
CA ILE A 77 -3.34 -15.46 -9.70
C ILE A 77 -3.55 -13.95 -9.52
N PHE A 78 -2.82 -13.34 -8.59
CA PHE A 78 -2.89 -11.91 -8.36
C PHE A 78 -2.45 -11.11 -9.61
N ALA A 79 -1.33 -11.48 -10.24
CA ALA A 79 -0.87 -10.84 -11.46
C ALA A 79 -1.90 -10.94 -12.60
N GLU A 80 -2.55 -12.10 -12.76
CA GLU A 80 -3.64 -12.28 -13.74
C GLU A 80 -4.87 -11.44 -13.39
N ALA A 81 -5.24 -11.35 -12.11
CA ALA A 81 -6.35 -10.52 -11.67
C ALA A 81 -6.08 -9.03 -11.96
N VAL A 82 -4.86 -8.54 -11.71
CA VAL A 82 -4.43 -7.17 -12.05
C VAL A 82 -4.55 -6.92 -13.56
N GLU A 83 -4.11 -7.86 -14.38
CA GLU A 83 -4.22 -7.74 -15.84
C GLU A 83 -5.68 -7.69 -16.31
N LEU A 84 -6.56 -8.50 -15.72
CA LEU A 84 -8.00 -8.46 -16.02
C LEU A 84 -8.63 -7.13 -15.62
N VAL A 85 -8.22 -6.54 -14.50
CA VAL A 85 -8.67 -5.20 -14.07
C VAL A 85 -8.20 -4.14 -15.08
N ASN A 86 -6.94 -4.19 -15.51
CA ASN A 86 -6.39 -3.27 -16.52
C ASN A 86 -7.14 -3.38 -17.85
N GLN A 87 -7.58 -4.58 -18.21
CA GLN A 87 -8.41 -4.85 -19.39
C GLN A 87 -9.91 -4.52 -19.16
N LYS A 88 -10.28 -4.01 -17.99
CA LYS A 88 -11.69 -3.73 -17.59
C LYS A 88 -12.60 -4.95 -17.60
N LYS A 89 -12.04 -6.14 -17.45
CA LYS A 89 -12.76 -7.41 -17.32
C LYS A 89 -13.11 -7.70 -15.86
N ILE A 90 -13.83 -6.79 -15.22
CA ILE A 90 -14.05 -6.75 -13.76
C ILE A 90 -14.74 -8.02 -13.25
N LYS A 91 -15.73 -8.57 -13.98
CA LYS A 91 -16.42 -9.80 -13.58
C LYS A 91 -15.52 -11.05 -13.61
N GLU A 92 -14.52 -11.07 -14.49
CA GLU A 92 -13.53 -12.15 -14.55
C GLU A 92 -12.51 -11.97 -13.43
N ALA A 93 -12.03 -10.74 -13.21
CA ALA A 93 -11.15 -10.40 -12.10
C ALA A 93 -11.77 -10.74 -10.75
N PHE A 94 -13.09 -10.51 -10.58
CA PHE A 94 -13.80 -10.81 -9.34
C PHE A 94 -13.61 -12.26 -8.89
N LYS A 95 -13.70 -13.23 -9.81
CA LYS A 95 -13.55 -14.67 -9.48
C LYS A 95 -12.17 -14.98 -8.90
N LEU A 96 -11.13 -14.36 -9.48
CA LEU A 96 -9.76 -14.58 -9.03
C LEU A 96 -9.50 -13.86 -7.69
N THR A 97 -9.95 -12.63 -7.55
CA THR A 97 -9.75 -11.85 -6.33
C THR A 97 -10.55 -12.41 -5.16
N GLU A 98 -11.77 -12.92 -5.38
CA GLU A 98 -12.58 -13.60 -4.35
C GLU A 98 -11.91 -14.90 -3.88
N ALA A 99 -11.35 -15.69 -4.79
CA ALA A 99 -10.61 -16.90 -4.44
C ALA A 99 -9.36 -16.58 -3.62
N LEU A 100 -8.61 -15.52 -4.00
CA LEU A 100 -7.45 -15.02 -3.24
C LEU A 100 -7.87 -14.54 -1.84
N TYR A 101 -8.88 -13.68 -1.74
CA TYR A 101 -9.37 -13.17 -0.47
C TYR A 101 -9.81 -14.30 0.46
N THR A 102 -10.60 -15.24 -0.03
CA THR A 102 -11.03 -16.40 0.74
C THR A 102 -9.84 -17.21 1.25
N LYS A 103 -8.85 -17.47 0.40
CA LYS A 103 -7.64 -18.22 0.76
C LYS A 103 -6.82 -17.49 1.82
N ILE A 104 -6.69 -16.17 1.69
CA ILE A 104 -5.97 -15.32 2.65
C ILE A 104 -6.66 -15.34 4.01
N CYS A 105 -7.96 -15.15 4.06
CA CYS A 105 -8.73 -15.17 5.30
C CYS A 105 -8.66 -16.50 6.05
N ILE A 106 -8.50 -17.63 5.34
CA ILE A 106 -8.36 -18.95 5.95
C ILE A 106 -6.94 -19.18 6.49
N ASN A 107 -5.91 -18.86 5.69
CA ASN A 107 -4.54 -19.30 5.97
C ASN A 107 -3.69 -18.27 6.72
N PHE A 108 -4.01 -16.99 6.63
CA PHE A 108 -3.22 -15.88 7.20
C PHE A 108 -4.00 -15.10 8.25
N ARG A 109 -4.94 -15.76 8.90
CA ARG A 109 -5.71 -15.16 9.99
C ARG A 109 -4.81 -14.86 11.18
N GLU A 110 -5.05 -13.73 11.81
CA GLU A 110 -4.48 -13.41 13.11
C GLU A 110 -4.90 -14.44 14.17
N THR A 111 -3.95 -14.81 15.03
CA THR A 111 -4.17 -15.71 16.18
C THR A 111 -3.85 -14.98 17.49
N GLU A 112 -3.97 -15.68 18.62
CA GLU A 112 -3.53 -15.13 19.92
C GLU A 112 -2.02 -14.92 20.00
N GLU A 113 -1.24 -15.75 19.27
CA GLU A 113 0.22 -15.76 19.35
C GLU A 113 0.90 -14.93 18.26
N HIS A 114 0.31 -14.82 17.09
CA HIS A 114 0.96 -14.17 15.95
C HIS A 114 -0.02 -13.48 15.00
N LEU A 115 0.52 -12.55 14.21
CA LEU A 115 -0.15 -11.92 13.09
C LEU A 115 0.80 -11.82 11.88
N TYR A 116 0.21 -11.87 10.68
CA TYR A 116 0.92 -11.72 9.42
C TYR A 116 0.89 -10.26 8.97
N LEU A 117 2.05 -9.75 8.55
CA LEU A 117 2.20 -8.39 8.04
C LEU A 117 2.88 -8.37 6.68
N SER A 118 2.40 -7.48 5.81
CA SER A 118 2.92 -7.22 4.45
C SER A 118 3.58 -5.84 4.37
N MET A 119 4.52 -5.57 5.29
CA MET A 119 5.24 -4.28 5.30
C MET A 119 6.14 -4.18 4.06
N ARG A 120 6.08 -3.06 3.35
CA ARG A 120 6.79 -2.81 2.08
C ARG A 120 8.24 -2.41 2.29
N ASN A 121 8.55 -1.83 3.45
CA ASN A 121 9.89 -1.33 3.78
C ASN A 121 10.10 -1.23 5.30
N THR A 122 11.34 -0.94 5.69
CA THR A 122 11.74 -0.81 7.10
C THR A 122 11.04 0.36 7.80
N LEU A 123 10.76 1.47 7.12
CA LEU A 123 10.06 2.60 7.72
C LEU A 123 8.65 2.20 8.17
N GLU A 124 7.88 1.52 7.33
CA GLU A 124 6.56 1.01 7.70
C GLU A 124 6.66 0.06 8.90
N HIS A 125 7.63 -0.85 8.90
CA HIS A 125 7.82 -1.76 10.02
C HIS A 125 8.12 -1.01 11.33
N GLN A 126 9.00 -0.01 11.30
CA GLN A 126 9.34 0.79 12.50
C GLN A 126 8.18 1.67 12.96
N LEU A 127 7.44 2.28 12.03
CA LEU A 127 6.21 3.02 12.34
C LEU A 127 5.15 2.10 12.95
N TYR A 128 5.02 0.87 12.45
CA TYR A 128 4.12 -0.12 13.04
C TYR A 128 4.49 -0.43 14.49
N LEU A 129 5.76 -0.70 14.78
CA LEU A 129 6.22 -0.92 16.14
C LEU A 129 5.97 0.30 17.04
N PHE A 130 6.18 1.50 16.50
CA PHE A 130 6.00 2.75 17.22
C PHE A 130 4.52 3.04 17.55
N PHE A 131 3.60 2.83 16.62
CA PHE A 131 2.19 3.15 16.82
C PHE A 131 1.39 2.06 17.56
N TYR A 132 1.71 0.79 17.28
CA TYR A 132 0.87 -0.34 17.72
C TYR A 132 1.44 -1.12 18.89
N HIS A 133 2.72 -0.97 19.23
CA HIS A 133 3.38 -1.69 20.35
C HIS A 133 2.98 -3.17 20.44
N PRO A 134 3.13 -3.97 19.37
CA PRO A 134 2.55 -5.30 19.30
C PRO A 134 3.12 -6.24 20.36
N SER A 135 2.24 -6.97 21.05
CA SER A 135 2.62 -8.04 21.96
C SER A 135 2.73 -9.41 21.31
N LYS A 136 2.16 -9.55 20.11
CA LYS A 136 2.17 -10.78 19.31
C LYS A 136 3.43 -10.90 18.47
N LYS A 137 3.80 -12.14 18.14
CA LYS A 137 4.86 -12.40 17.17
C LYS A 137 4.44 -11.90 15.79
N LEU A 138 5.24 -11.02 15.20
CA LEU A 138 5.04 -10.54 13.84
C LEU A 138 5.65 -11.54 12.85
N ILE A 139 4.86 -11.98 11.90
CA ILE A 139 5.30 -12.87 10.82
C ILE A 139 5.20 -12.11 9.52
N ARG A 140 6.32 -12.02 8.79
CA ARG A 140 6.31 -11.47 7.45
C ARG A 140 5.47 -12.38 6.55
N ALA A 141 4.47 -11.82 5.89
CA ALA A 141 3.66 -12.55 4.95
C ALA A 141 4.50 -12.97 3.72
N PRO A 142 4.20 -14.15 3.12
CA PRO A 142 4.93 -14.64 1.96
C PRO A 142 4.69 -13.82 0.69
N PHE A 143 3.61 -13.06 0.65
CA PHE A 143 3.22 -12.16 -0.43
C PHE A 143 2.71 -10.84 0.15
N ASP A 144 2.50 -9.85 -0.71
CA ASP A 144 1.77 -8.64 -0.33
C ASP A 144 0.27 -8.93 -0.19
N LEU A 145 -0.11 -9.47 0.97
CA LEU A 145 -1.51 -9.81 1.28
C LEU A 145 -2.38 -8.55 1.32
N CYS A 146 -1.82 -7.41 1.75
CA CYS A 146 -2.52 -6.14 1.74
C CYS A 146 -2.97 -5.77 0.33
N ALA A 147 -2.05 -5.81 -0.65
CA ALA A 147 -2.37 -5.51 -2.05
C ALA A 147 -3.35 -6.52 -2.66
N MET A 148 -3.22 -7.82 -2.33
CA MET A 148 -4.13 -8.85 -2.84
C MET A 148 -5.57 -8.64 -2.34
N VAL A 149 -5.74 -8.35 -1.05
CA VAL A 149 -7.05 -8.09 -0.44
C VAL A 149 -7.62 -6.75 -0.92
N MET A 150 -6.79 -5.71 -1.01
CA MET A 150 -7.18 -4.40 -1.54
C MET A 150 -7.72 -4.50 -2.96
N LEU A 151 -7.10 -5.29 -3.83
CA LEU A 151 -7.59 -5.50 -5.20
C LEU A 151 -9.00 -6.09 -5.22
N HIS A 152 -9.34 -6.97 -4.27
CA HIS A 152 -10.71 -7.48 -4.14
C HIS A 152 -11.68 -6.37 -3.74
N GLY A 153 -11.31 -5.50 -2.80
CA GLY A 153 -12.10 -4.32 -2.43
C GLY A 153 -12.33 -3.37 -3.62
N TYR A 154 -11.27 -3.07 -4.38
CA TYR A 154 -11.38 -2.28 -5.61
C TYR A 154 -12.37 -2.89 -6.62
N VAL A 155 -12.27 -4.19 -6.88
CA VAL A 155 -13.15 -4.93 -7.80
C VAL A 155 -14.61 -4.91 -7.32
N LEU A 156 -14.84 -5.02 -6.01
CA LEU A 156 -16.18 -4.91 -5.42
C LEU A 156 -16.78 -3.52 -5.63
N LEU A 157 -16.00 -2.46 -5.43
CA LEU A 157 -16.44 -1.09 -5.67
C LEU A 157 -16.83 -0.88 -7.14
N ASP A 158 -16.01 -1.35 -8.08
CA ASP A 158 -16.30 -1.28 -9.52
C ASP A 158 -17.57 -2.08 -9.91
N LEU A 159 -17.94 -3.10 -9.13
CA LEU A 159 -19.19 -3.83 -9.28
C LEU A 159 -20.39 -3.16 -8.58
N GLY A 160 -20.19 -1.99 -7.96
CA GLY A 160 -21.22 -1.27 -7.21
C GLY A 160 -21.52 -1.86 -5.81
N ARG A 161 -20.65 -2.72 -5.28
CA ARG A 161 -20.78 -3.40 -3.97
C ARG A 161 -19.94 -2.68 -2.91
N ALA A 162 -20.14 -1.36 -2.78
CA ALA A 162 -19.29 -0.49 -1.98
C ALA A 162 -19.26 -0.82 -0.47
N GLU A 163 -20.39 -1.24 0.12
CA GLU A 163 -20.46 -1.63 1.54
C GLU A 163 -19.62 -2.88 1.81
N GLU A 164 -19.64 -3.85 0.90
CA GLU A 164 -18.79 -5.04 0.99
C GLU A 164 -17.31 -4.69 0.76
N ALA A 165 -17.04 -3.77 -0.16
CA ALA A 165 -15.69 -3.26 -0.42
C ALA A 165 -15.07 -2.65 0.84
N VAL A 166 -15.81 -1.85 1.61
CA VAL A 166 -15.33 -1.27 2.88
C VAL A 166 -14.86 -2.38 3.83
N SER A 167 -15.67 -3.42 4.07
CA SER A 167 -15.30 -4.51 4.96
C SER A 167 -14.04 -5.27 4.50
N VAL A 168 -13.89 -5.48 3.19
CA VAL A 168 -12.70 -6.12 2.61
C VAL A 168 -11.47 -5.22 2.74
N LEU A 169 -11.63 -3.91 2.57
CA LEU A 169 -10.53 -2.93 2.69
C LEU A 169 -10.07 -2.80 4.16
N GLU A 170 -10.97 -2.91 5.13
CA GLU A 170 -10.60 -3.04 6.55
C GLU A 170 -9.72 -4.27 6.79
N ASP A 171 -10.02 -5.40 6.16
CA ASP A 171 -9.16 -6.58 6.22
C ASP A 171 -7.80 -6.35 5.54
N ALA A 172 -7.75 -5.62 4.41
CA ALA A 172 -6.48 -5.25 3.77
C ALA A 172 -5.58 -4.41 4.69
N ILE A 173 -6.17 -3.44 5.40
CA ILE A 173 -5.48 -2.57 6.37
C ILE A 173 -4.84 -3.41 7.50
N ARG A 174 -5.47 -4.49 7.95
CA ARG A 174 -4.88 -5.37 8.99
C ARG A 174 -3.54 -5.96 8.59
N TYR A 175 -3.32 -6.23 7.29
CA TYR A 175 -2.06 -6.77 6.79
C TYR A 175 -0.97 -5.71 6.63
N ASN A 176 -1.33 -4.44 6.41
CA ASN A 176 -0.41 -3.31 6.42
C ASN A 176 -1.14 -1.99 6.74
N PRO A 177 -1.28 -1.65 8.03
CA PRO A 177 -1.96 -0.42 8.43
C PRO A 177 -1.17 0.87 8.14
N LEU A 178 0.07 0.76 7.64
CA LEU A 178 0.90 1.87 7.20
C LEU A 178 0.85 2.10 5.67
N ASN A 179 0.13 1.24 4.94
CA ASN A 179 -0.11 1.43 3.52
C ASN A 179 -1.31 2.37 3.31
N PRO A 180 -1.16 3.57 2.71
CA PRO A 180 -2.27 4.50 2.49
C PRO A 180 -3.25 4.03 1.41
N ASP A 181 -2.86 3.09 0.52
CA ASP A 181 -3.67 2.73 -0.63
C ASP A 181 -5.03 2.14 -0.28
N PRO A 182 -5.19 1.17 0.65
CA PRO A 182 -6.51 0.67 1.05
C PRO A 182 -7.41 1.76 1.66
N TYR A 183 -6.83 2.71 2.39
CA TYR A 183 -7.60 3.84 2.94
C TYR A 183 -8.12 4.77 1.84
N PHE A 184 -7.35 4.96 0.77
CA PHE A 184 -7.82 5.73 -0.38
C PHE A 184 -8.95 5.03 -1.13
N GLU A 185 -8.88 3.71 -1.27
CA GLU A 185 -9.99 2.93 -1.83
C GLU A 185 -11.24 3.00 -0.93
N MET A 186 -11.08 2.96 0.40
CA MET A 186 -12.19 3.18 1.34
C MET A 186 -12.78 4.59 1.20
N ALA A 187 -11.94 5.61 1.00
CA ALA A 187 -12.40 6.98 0.75
C ALA A 187 -13.28 7.05 -0.51
N GLU A 188 -12.93 6.34 -1.59
CA GLU A 188 -13.77 6.25 -2.79
C GLU A 188 -15.09 5.51 -2.51
N CYS A 189 -15.07 4.45 -1.70
CA CYS A 189 -16.30 3.78 -1.24
C CYS A 189 -17.21 4.75 -0.49
N TYR A 190 -16.70 5.55 0.46
CA TYR A 190 -17.48 6.51 1.22
C TYR A 190 -18.02 7.66 0.38
N LYS A 191 -17.28 8.12 -0.64
CA LYS A 191 -17.78 9.05 -1.65
C LYS A 191 -18.98 8.46 -2.42
N TYR A 192 -18.84 7.21 -2.88
CA TYR A 192 -19.89 6.49 -3.58
C TYR A 192 -21.15 6.30 -2.71
N LEU A 193 -20.98 5.93 -1.44
CA LEU A 193 -22.04 5.73 -0.46
C LEU A 193 -22.62 7.05 0.09
N LYS A 194 -22.04 8.20 -0.27
CA LYS A 194 -22.42 9.54 0.26
C LYS A 194 -22.33 9.62 1.79
N GLN A 195 -21.26 9.08 2.33
CA GLN A 195 -20.92 9.05 3.76
C GLN A 195 -19.75 10.03 4.04
N PRO A 196 -19.99 11.35 4.08
CA PRO A 196 -18.92 12.33 4.20
C PRO A 196 -18.17 12.25 5.55
N GLU A 197 -18.84 11.89 6.64
CA GLU A 197 -18.16 11.80 7.95
C GLU A 197 -17.17 10.63 8.00
N ASP A 198 -17.52 9.49 7.39
CA ASP A 198 -16.62 8.35 7.27
C ASP A 198 -15.45 8.68 6.33
N LEU A 199 -15.71 9.42 5.23
CA LEU A 199 -14.65 9.97 4.38
C LEU A 199 -13.68 10.86 5.17
N LEU A 200 -14.18 11.74 6.04
CA LEU A 200 -13.33 12.58 6.88
C LEU A 200 -12.51 11.72 7.85
N GLY A 201 -13.14 10.72 8.48
CA GLY A 201 -12.48 9.79 9.40
C GLY A 201 -11.31 9.09 8.74
N VAL A 202 -11.57 8.37 7.65
CA VAL A 202 -10.53 7.60 6.92
C VAL A 202 -9.42 8.52 6.38
N THR A 203 -9.76 9.75 5.97
CA THR A 203 -8.77 10.71 5.49
C THR A 203 -7.85 11.18 6.62
N LYS A 204 -8.37 11.41 7.83
CA LYS A 204 -7.55 11.74 9.01
C LYS A 204 -6.63 10.59 9.42
N GLU A 205 -7.11 9.36 9.37
CA GLU A 205 -6.28 8.17 9.62
C GLU A 205 -5.14 8.10 8.59
N THR A 206 -5.43 8.28 7.30
CA THR A 206 -4.42 8.28 6.24
C THR A 206 -3.38 9.40 6.43
N LEU A 207 -3.80 10.60 6.86
CA LEU A 207 -2.89 11.71 7.17
C LEU A 207 -1.92 11.35 8.30
N SER A 208 -2.36 10.61 9.31
CA SER A 208 -1.53 10.23 10.46
C SER A 208 -0.37 9.30 10.10
N ILE A 209 -0.49 8.57 8.98
CA ILE A 209 0.50 7.60 8.49
C ILE A 209 1.22 8.06 7.20
N ALA A 210 0.93 9.26 6.71
CA ALA A 210 1.46 9.74 5.44
C ALA A 210 2.99 9.85 5.47
N THR A 211 3.65 9.14 4.55
CA THR A 211 5.12 9.11 4.39
C THR A 211 5.59 9.72 3.07
N THR A 212 4.68 10.21 2.24
CA THR A 212 5.02 10.80 0.93
C THR A 212 4.20 12.06 0.64
N PRO A 213 4.75 13.02 -0.13
CA PRO A 213 4.01 14.20 -0.58
C PRO A 213 2.73 13.83 -1.35
N VAL A 214 2.77 12.79 -2.17
CA VAL A 214 1.60 12.33 -2.94
C VAL A 214 0.48 11.89 -2.00
N THR A 215 0.80 11.20 -0.90
CA THR A 215 -0.19 10.82 0.11
C THR A 215 -0.83 12.05 0.75
N LEU A 216 -0.05 13.07 1.14
CA LEU A 216 -0.57 14.32 1.69
C LEU A 216 -1.48 15.04 0.69
N SER A 217 -1.03 15.17 -0.57
CA SER A 217 -1.82 15.78 -1.64
C SER A 217 -3.18 15.10 -1.82
N ARG A 218 -3.21 13.78 -1.90
CA ARG A 218 -4.48 13.01 -2.03
C ARG A 218 -5.39 13.19 -0.82
N CYS A 219 -4.85 13.19 0.39
CA CYS A 219 -5.62 13.46 1.61
C CYS A 219 -6.25 14.86 1.57
N TYR A 220 -5.51 15.86 1.16
CA TYR A 220 -6.04 17.23 1.07
C TYR A 220 -7.08 17.37 -0.04
N CYS A 221 -6.95 16.64 -1.15
CA CYS A 221 -8.03 16.54 -2.14
C CYS A 221 -9.31 15.92 -1.55
N ASN A 222 -9.18 14.87 -0.74
CA ASN A 222 -10.34 14.26 -0.06
C ASN A 222 -10.99 15.22 0.94
N LEU A 223 -10.18 16.01 1.69
CA LEU A 223 -10.71 17.07 2.57
C LEU A 223 -11.42 18.17 1.78
N GLY A 224 -10.88 18.58 0.62
CA GLY A 224 -11.53 19.50 -0.29
C GLY A 224 -12.89 18.99 -0.75
N PHE A 225 -12.96 17.74 -1.17
CA PHE A 225 -14.22 17.09 -1.55
C PHE A 225 -15.21 17.04 -0.37
N TYR A 226 -14.76 16.60 0.81
CA TYR A 226 -15.59 16.63 2.02
C TYR A 226 -16.18 18.01 2.29
N CYS A 227 -15.37 19.06 2.18
CA CYS A 227 -15.82 20.43 2.40
C CYS A 227 -16.85 20.90 1.35
N ILE A 228 -16.74 20.44 0.09
CA ILE A 228 -17.77 20.69 -0.93
C ILE A 228 -19.09 20.04 -0.50
N GLU A 229 -19.09 18.80 -0.07
CA GLU A 229 -20.29 18.09 0.41
C GLU A 229 -20.94 18.81 1.62
N LYS A 230 -20.11 19.42 2.47
CA LYS A 230 -20.56 20.24 3.62
C LYS A 230 -20.90 21.69 3.24
N LYS A 231 -20.74 22.09 1.97
CA LYS A 231 -20.92 23.47 1.46
C LYS A 231 -19.97 24.48 2.13
N ASP A 232 -18.84 24.01 2.63
CA ASP A 232 -17.77 24.83 3.20
C ASP A 232 -16.72 25.13 2.11
N TYR A 233 -17.11 25.94 1.13
CA TYR A 233 -16.31 26.21 -0.06
C TYR A 233 -15.00 26.94 0.23
N ASP A 234 -14.98 27.79 1.26
CA ASP A 234 -13.77 28.53 1.63
C ASP A 234 -12.69 27.56 2.16
N SER A 235 -13.06 26.60 3.02
CA SER A 235 -12.13 25.54 3.46
C SER A 235 -11.76 24.58 2.32
N ALA A 236 -12.70 24.27 1.42
CA ALA A 236 -12.42 23.43 0.25
C ALA A 236 -11.32 24.04 -0.63
N ILE A 237 -11.40 25.36 -0.90
CA ILE A 237 -10.38 26.08 -1.67
C ILE A 237 -9.01 25.97 -0.95
N CYS A 238 -8.96 26.17 0.37
CA CYS A 238 -7.74 26.03 1.15
C CYS A 238 -7.10 24.66 1.01
N PHE A 239 -7.89 23.59 1.15
CA PHE A 239 -7.36 22.23 1.04
C PHE A 239 -6.90 21.88 -0.39
N TYR A 240 -7.61 22.30 -1.43
CA TYR A 240 -7.18 22.08 -2.81
C TYR A 240 -5.90 22.83 -3.14
N TYR A 241 -5.73 24.08 -2.72
CA TYR A 241 -4.47 24.80 -2.93
C TYR A 241 -3.33 24.21 -2.12
N GLU A 242 -3.59 23.76 -0.89
CA GLU A 242 -2.55 23.10 -0.08
C GLU A 242 -2.13 21.75 -0.69
N SER A 243 -3.04 21.01 -1.33
CA SER A 243 -2.70 19.77 -2.02
C SER A 243 -1.67 19.95 -3.14
N LEU A 244 -1.75 21.08 -3.87
CA LEU A 244 -0.84 21.41 -4.98
C LEU A 244 0.58 21.76 -4.52
N ILE A 245 0.79 22.08 -3.23
CA ILE A 245 2.14 22.30 -2.68
C ILE A 245 2.92 20.97 -2.65
N TYR A 246 2.24 19.85 -2.44
CA TYR A 246 2.85 18.55 -2.27
C TYR A 246 2.94 17.76 -3.57
N ALA A 247 1.95 17.80 -4.42
CA ALA A 247 1.98 17.17 -5.73
C ALA A 247 0.93 17.77 -6.67
N ASP A 248 1.24 17.75 -7.97
CA ASP A 248 0.25 18.09 -8.99
C ASP A 248 -0.88 17.05 -9.00
N HIS A 249 -2.11 17.53 -9.00
CA HIS A 249 -3.29 16.69 -9.09
C HIS A 249 -4.25 17.22 -10.18
N PRO A 250 -4.43 16.52 -11.30
CA PRO A 250 -5.19 17.03 -12.46
C PRO A 250 -6.64 17.42 -12.12
N GLY A 251 -7.26 16.73 -11.15
CA GLY A 251 -8.63 16.97 -10.71
C GLY A 251 -8.83 18.28 -9.95
N VAL A 252 -7.78 18.83 -9.31
CA VAL A 252 -7.92 20.04 -8.47
C VAL A 252 -8.45 21.24 -9.25
N GLN A 253 -8.00 21.44 -10.48
CA GLN A 253 -8.46 22.55 -11.30
C GLN A 253 -9.96 22.42 -11.65
N ALA A 254 -10.42 21.19 -11.89
CA ALA A 254 -11.82 20.92 -12.15
C ALA A 254 -12.69 21.21 -10.91
N GLU A 255 -12.22 20.82 -9.73
CA GLU A 255 -12.92 21.08 -8.46
C GLU A 255 -12.97 22.57 -8.11
N LEU A 256 -11.87 23.30 -8.29
CA LEU A 256 -11.85 24.76 -8.11
C LEU A 256 -12.79 25.46 -9.10
N HIS A 257 -12.84 24.99 -10.34
CA HIS A 257 -13.80 25.51 -11.34
C HIS A 257 -15.24 25.19 -10.94
N HIS A 258 -15.51 24.02 -10.41
CA HIS A 258 -16.82 23.63 -9.87
C HIS A 258 -17.25 24.55 -8.74
N ILE A 259 -16.36 24.83 -7.78
CA ILE A 259 -16.62 25.79 -6.69
C ILE A 259 -16.92 27.19 -7.26
N HIS A 260 -16.14 27.66 -8.24
CA HIS A 260 -16.41 28.93 -8.91
C HIS A 260 -17.83 28.98 -9.53
N THR A 261 -18.22 27.90 -10.20
CA THR A 261 -19.52 27.79 -10.86
C THR A 261 -20.67 27.86 -9.85
N ILE A 262 -20.55 27.18 -8.72
CA ILE A 262 -21.59 27.16 -7.67
C ILE A 262 -21.66 28.50 -6.93
N THR A 263 -20.50 29.06 -6.56
CA THR A 263 -20.47 30.25 -5.69
C THR A 263 -20.52 31.54 -6.44
N GLN A 264 -20.27 31.55 -7.76
CA GLN A 264 -20.06 32.74 -8.61
C GLN A 264 -18.94 33.67 -8.09
N LYS A 265 -18.09 33.19 -7.16
CA LYS A 265 -16.97 33.95 -6.62
C LYS A 265 -15.71 33.68 -7.44
N LYS A 266 -14.88 34.70 -7.62
CA LYS A 266 -13.55 34.51 -8.20
C LYS A 266 -12.70 33.69 -7.22
N ILE A 267 -12.18 32.57 -7.68
CA ILE A 267 -11.26 31.75 -6.89
C ILE A 267 -9.86 32.36 -6.96
N VAL A 268 -9.28 32.60 -5.81
CA VAL A 268 -7.91 33.10 -5.66
C VAL A 268 -7.14 32.20 -4.67
N PRO A 269 -5.81 32.10 -4.80
CA PRO A 269 -5.01 31.35 -3.82
C PRO A 269 -5.22 31.92 -2.41
N PRO A 270 -5.50 31.06 -1.41
CA PRO A 270 -5.69 31.48 -0.03
C PRO A 270 -4.37 31.93 0.59
N THR A 271 -4.46 32.80 1.60
CA THR A 271 -3.33 33.14 2.47
C THR A 271 -3.01 31.97 3.40
N ARG A 272 -1.79 31.93 3.93
CA ARG A 272 -1.40 30.90 4.92
C ARG A 272 -2.26 30.93 6.17
N GLU A 273 -2.73 32.10 6.58
CA GLU A 273 -3.63 32.24 7.74
C GLU A 273 -5.01 31.58 7.47
N GLU A 274 -5.55 31.75 6.27
CA GLU A 274 -6.82 31.11 5.87
C GLU A 274 -6.66 29.59 5.82
N VAL A 275 -5.55 29.08 5.27
CA VAL A 275 -5.22 27.65 5.26
C VAL A 275 -5.16 27.12 6.70
N ASN A 276 -4.40 27.76 7.58
CA ASN A 276 -4.28 27.32 8.99
C ASN A 276 -5.63 27.29 9.70
N LYS A 277 -6.49 28.29 9.50
CA LYS A 277 -7.86 28.33 10.04
C LYS A 277 -8.73 27.18 9.51
N ALA A 278 -8.58 26.81 8.22
CA ALA A 278 -9.29 25.68 7.66
C ALA A 278 -8.87 24.36 8.34
N PHE A 279 -7.57 24.14 8.55
CA PHE A 279 -7.07 22.96 9.27
C PHE A 279 -7.55 22.92 10.72
N GLU A 280 -7.43 24.05 11.46
CA GLU A 280 -7.89 24.17 12.85
C GLU A 280 -9.39 23.87 12.99
N LYS A 281 -10.22 24.38 12.05
CA LYS A 281 -11.66 24.13 12.02
C LYS A 281 -12.01 22.63 12.03
N TYR A 282 -11.19 21.80 11.39
CA TYR A 282 -11.39 20.36 11.34
C TYR A 282 -10.49 19.58 12.33
N GLY A 283 -9.85 20.29 13.27
CA GLY A 283 -9.02 19.67 14.32
C GLY A 283 -7.73 19.05 13.81
N MET A 284 -7.12 19.65 12.77
CA MET A 284 -5.90 19.18 12.10
C MET A 284 -4.83 20.29 12.06
N GLN A 285 -3.64 19.90 11.63
CA GLN A 285 -2.53 20.80 11.30
C GLN A 285 -2.02 20.48 9.89
N PRO A 286 -1.53 21.49 9.13
CA PRO A 286 -0.89 21.24 7.85
C PRO A 286 0.39 20.42 8.00
N GLY A 287 0.71 19.63 6.98
CA GLY A 287 1.91 18.80 6.93
C GLY A 287 1.71 17.39 7.42
N ALA A 288 2.80 16.65 7.47
CA ALA A 288 2.80 15.27 7.96
C ALA A 288 2.80 15.18 9.48
N SER A 289 2.46 14.00 10.01
CA SER A 289 2.55 13.66 11.42
C SER A 289 3.98 13.85 11.93
N LYS A 290 4.13 14.52 13.08
CA LYS A 290 5.44 14.71 13.74
C LYS A 290 6.08 13.36 14.12
N GLU A 291 5.25 12.39 14.44
CA GLU A 291 5.65 11.03 14.80
C GLU A 291 6.30 10.34 13.58
N VAL A 292 5.67 10.42 12.40
CA VAL A 292 6.21 9.88 11.15
C VAL A 292 7.56 10.51 10.82
N VAL A 293 7.64 11.85 10.85
CA VAL A 293 8.88 12.58 10.59
C VAL A 293 9.94 12.25 11.63
N GLY A 294 9.56 12.11 12.91
CA GLY A 294 10.45 11.76 14.01
C GLY A 294 11.08 10.37 13.85
N VAL A 295 10.27 9.36 13.50
CA VAL A 295 10.76 7.99 13.24
C VAL A 295 11.67 7.97 12.01
N ALA A 296 11.28 8.65 10.92
CA ALA A 296 12.11 8.74 9.72
C ALA A 296 13.46 9.42 10.01
N ALA A 297 13.48 10.50 10.79
CA ALA A 297 14.71 11.20 11.18
C ALA A 297 15.62 10.31 12.06
N ALA A 298 15.06 9.54 12.98
CA ALA A 298 15.82 8.57 13.79
C ALA A 298 16.48 7.49 12.93
N LEU A 299 15.74 6.92 11.97
CA LEU A 299 16.24 5.94 11.02
C LEU A 299 17.30 6.53 10.09
N ALA A 300 17.13 7.78 9.63
CA ALA A 300 18.14 8.48 8.83
C ALA A 300 19.47 8.60 9.60
N LYS A 301 19.42 9.00 10.87
CA LYS A 301 20.61 9.09 11.73
C LYS A 301 21.29 7.74 11.88
N GLU A 302 20.55 6.69 12.18
CA GLU A 302 21.08 5.33 12.33
C GLU A 302 21.74 4.83 11.01
N ALA A 303 21.09 5.06 9.87
CA ALA A 303 21.63 4.68 8.56
C ALA A 303 22.95 5.43 8.25
N ILE A 304 23.04 6.72 8.59
CA ILE A 304 24.27 7.52 8.43
C ILE A 304 25.40 6.93 9.31
N GLU A 305 25.11 6.62 10.58
CA GLU A 305 26.09 6.02 11.51
C GLU A 305 26.60 4.66 11.01
N LYS A 306 25.72 3.84 10.41
CA LYS A 306 26.04 2.55 9.79
C LYS A 306 26.67 2.67 8.40
N LYS A 307 26.76 3.86 7.83
CA LYS A 307 27.21 4.12 6.46
C LYS A 307 26.35 3.45 5.39
N ASP A 308 25.08 3.24 5.69
CA ASP A 308 24.06 2.80 4.74
C ASP A 308 23.59 3.99 3.90
N LEU A 309 24.20 4.16 2.72
CA LEU A 309 23.92 5.29 1.83
C LEU A 309 22.50 5.25 1.27
N SER A 310 22.01 4.07 0.92
CA SER A 310 20.67 3.89 0.35
C SER A 310 19.59 4.19 1.39
N GLY A 311 19.70 3.60 2.58
CA GLY A 311 18.79 3.83 3.68
C GLY A 311 18.80 5.30 4.14
N SER A 312 19.98 5.91 4.27
CA SER A 312 20.08 7.31 4.66
C SER A 312 19.44 8.25 3.64
N GLN A 313 19.65 8.01 2.34
CA GLN A 313 19.01 8.78 1.27
C GLN A 313 17.49 8.65 1.33
N PHE A 314 16.97 7.43 1.48
CA PHE A 314 15.54 7.17 1.55
C PHE A 314 14.88 7.90 2.73
N TYR A 315 15.42 7.75 3.94
CA TYR A 315 14.81 8.37 5.13
C TYR A 315 14.96 9.90 5.14
N LEU A 316 16.08 10.43 4.67
CA LEU A 316 16.24 11.87 4.51
C LEU A 316 15.26 12.44 3.49
N LEU A 317 15.00 11.73 2.39
CA LEU A 317 14.00 12.15 1.42
C LEU A 317 12.61 12.25 2.06
N VAL A 318 12.22 11.28 2.89
CA VAL A 318 10.96 11.35 3.65
C VAL A 318 10.92 12.59 4.54
N VAL A 319 11.96 12.83 5.34
CA VAL A 319 12.03 13.99 6.26
C VAL A 319 11.97 15.34 5.51
N TYR A 320 12.62 15.42 4.34
CA TYR A 320 12.70 16.68 3.58
C TYR A 320 11.45 16.98 2.76
N SER A 321 10.72 15.95 2.36
CA SER A 321 9.58 16.10 1.44
C SER A 321 8.24 16.31 2.16
N LEU A 322 8.20 16.10 3.47
CA LEU A 322 7.02 16.23 4.30
C LEU A 322 7.06 17.49 5.16
#